data_01bc1d5d9a04de3fec48382045e7c75f
#
_entry.id   01bc1d5d9a04de3fec48382045e7c75f
#
_cell.length_a   1.000
_cell.length_b   1.000
_cell.length_c   1.000
_cell.angle_alpha   90.00
_cell.angle_beta   90.00
_cell.angle_gamma   90.00
#
_symmetry.space_group_name_H-M   'P 1'
#
loop_
_entity.id
_entity.type
_entity.pdbx_description
1 polymer ?
#
loop_
_entity_poly.entity_id
_entity_poly.type
_entity_poly.pdbx_seq_one_letter_code
_entity_poly.pdbx_strand_id
1 'polypeptide(L)'
;MVAIASLLAQSAQAADDRRTFFRAQVLFWMLRAIDGHAKNFSLFLLPGGSYRLTPLYDVLSAWPVIGKAAGQWPQQELRLAMAWHGNKSRTSKPLQVQRRHLISTANRMGLGAEADPLVSDLVTRTPGVITAVRAQLPPRFPEQLAATILGGLQSSADQLQRQHTD
;
A
#
# COMPACT_ATOMS: atom_id res chain seq x y z
N MET A 1 -5.41 -10.64 1.06
CA MET A 1 -6.21 -9.41 0.86
C MET A 1 -7.71 -9.69 0.74
N VAL A 2 -8.19 -10.49 -0.23
CA VAL A 2 -9.63 -10.69 -0.49
C VAL A 2 -10.39 -11.16 0.75
N ALA A 3 -9.87 -12.14 1.51
CA ALA A 3 -10.51 -12.63 2.74
C ALA A 3 -10.69 -11.53 3.82
N ILE A 4 -9.69 -10.64 3.97
CA ILE A 4 -9.82 -9.50 4.89
C ILE A 4 -10.89 -8.53 4.38
N ALA A 5 -10.92 -8.23 3.08
CA ALA A 5 -11.94 -7.37 2.50
C ALA A 5 -13.36 -7.97 2.65
N SER A 6 -13.50 -9.30 2.55
CA SER A 6 -14.77 -9.99 2.80
C SER A 6 -15.22 -9.86 4.27
N LEU A 7 -14.27 -9.93 5.22
CA LEU A 7 -14.55 -9.63 6.63
C LEU A 7 -15.00 -8.17 6.79
N LEU A 8 -14.26 -7.22 6.24
CA LEU A 8 -14.57 -5.79 6.32
C LEU A 8 -15.90 -5.42 5.61
N ALA A 9 -16.39 -6.25 4.71
CA ALA A 9 -17.70 -6.05 4.09
C ALA A 9 -18.88 -6.18 5.08
N GLN A 10 -18.62 -6.71 6.27
CA GLN A 10 -19.61 -6.86 7.34
C GLN A 10 -19.35 -5.89 8.51
N SER A 11 -18.37 -4.99 8.39
CA SER A 11 -18.06 -4.00 9.42
C SER A 11 -19.12 -2.90 9.50
N ALA A 12 -19.16 -2.19 10.62
CA ALA A 12 -20.06 -1.04 10.82
C ALA A 12 -19.83 0.10 9.82
N GLN A 13 -18.65 0.14 9.17
CA GLN A 13 -18.24 1.14 8.17
C GLN A 13 -17.71 0.43 6.90
N ALA A 14 -18.43 -0.57 6.42
CA ALA A 14 -17.96 -1.53 5.41
C ALA A 14 -17.35 -0.90 4.15
N ALA A 15 -17.93 0.19 3.64
CA ALA A 15 -17.40 0.87 2.46
C ALA A 15 -16.05 1.54 2.76
N ASP A 16 -15.99 2.30 3.86
CA ASP A 16 -14.80 3.06 4.24
C ASP A 16 -13.66 2.15 4.70
N ASP A 17 -13.97 1.10 5.45
CA ASP A 17 -12.99 0.12 5.91
C ASP A 17 -12.34 -0.61 4.73
N ARG A 18 -13.12 -1.03 3.72
CA ARG A 18 -12.58 -1.66 2.50
C ARG A 18 -11.74 -0.70 1.66
N ARG A 19 -12.17 0.58 1.50
CA ARG A 19 -11.38 1.61 0.83
C ARG A 19 -10.07 1.87 1.57
N THR A 20 -10.12 2.00 2.88
CA THR A 20 -8.95 2.22 3.73
C THR A 20 -7.98 1.04 3.65
N PHE A 21 -8.48 -0.19 3.75
CA PHE A 21 -7.67 -1.39 3.62
C PHE A 21 -7.01 -1.49 2.23
N PHE A 22 -7.74 -1.19 1.16
CA PHE A 22 -7.19 -1.19 -0.20
C PHE A 22 -6.11 -0.11 -0.37
N ARG A 23 -6.38 1.13 0.06
CA ARG A 23 -5.38 2.22 0.03
C ARG A 23 -4.11 1.85 0.81
N ALA A 24 -4.26 1.21 1.97
CA ALA A 24 -3.13 0.71 2.75
C ALA A 24 -2.29 -0.29 1.97
N GLN A 25 -2.92 -1.24 1.27
CA GLN A 25 -2.20 -2.21 0.44
C GLN A 25 -1.45 -1.55 -0.72
N VAL A 26 -2.06 -0.58 -1.40
CA VAL A 26 -1.38 0.21 -2.45
C VAL A 26 -0.18 0.96 -1.86
N LEU A 27 -0.37 1.63 -0.72
CA LEU A 27 0.71 2.34 -0.02
C LEU A 27 1.84 1.38 0.40
N PHE A 28 1.52 0.19 0.89
CA PHE A 28 2.52 -0.84 1.23
C PHE A 28 3.34 -1.25 0.02
N TRP A 29 2.70 -1.40 -1.14
CA TRP A 29 3.44 -1.64 -2.38
C TRP A 29 4.33 -0.44 -2.74
N MET A 30 3.82 0.78 -2.66
CA MET A 30 4.58 2.00 -2.97
C MET A 30 5.79 2.19 -2.05
N LEU A 31 5.67 1.89 -0.76
CA LEU A 31 6.73 1.98 0.25
C LEU A 31 7.65 0.76 0.26
N ARG A 32 7.36 -0.30 -0.52
CA ARG A 32 8.00 -1.61 -0.37
C ARG A 32 7.90 -2.14 1.07
N ALA A 33 6.75 -1.95 1.71
CA ALA A 33 6.43 -2.47 3.04
C ALA A 33 6.24 -4.01 2.96
N ILE A 34 7.34 -4.73 2.89
CA ILE A 34 7.37 -6.19 2.63
C ILE A 34 6.76 -6.99 3.78
N ASP A 35 6.71 -6.44 4.97
CA ASP A 35 6.12 -7.08 6.16
C ASP A 35 4.67 -6.68 6.43
N GLY A 36 4.00 -6.06 5.47
CA GLY A 36 2.58 -5.67 5.56
C GLY A 36 1.63 -6.87 5.49
N HIS A 37 1.64 -7.71 6.51
CA HIS A 37 0.83 -8.95 6.58
C HIS A 37 -0.50 -8.75 7.34
N ALA A 38 -1.33 -9.79 7.41
CA ALA A 38 -2.66 -9.72 8.01
C ALA A 38 -2.67 -9.29 9.48
N LYS A 39 -1.62 -9.60 10.26
CA LYS A 39 -1.50 -9.22 11.68
C LYS A 39 -1.24 -7.72 11.89
N ASN A 40 -0.88 -6.96 10.84
CA ASN A 40 -0.75 -5.49 10.89
C ASN A 40 -2.11 -4.78 10.71
N PHE A 41 -3.21 -5.54 10.79
CA PHE A 41 -4.57 -5.00 10.78
C PHE A 41 -5.35 -5.52 11.97
N SER A 42 -6.02 -4.63 12.67
CA SER A 42 -6.85 -4.96 13.84
C SER A 42 -8.25 -4.39 13.70
N LEU A 43 -9.15 -4.88 14.52
CA LEU A 43 -10.53 -4.41 14.55
C LEU A 43 -10.87 -3.85 15.93
N PHE A 44 -11.52 -2.71 15.97
CA PHE A 44 -12.27 -2.30 17.15
C PHE A 44 -13.53 -3.15 17.23
N LEU A 45 -13.73 -3.80 18.37
CA LEU A 45 -14.99 -4.45 18.69
C LEU A 45 -15.92 -3.41 19.32
N LEU A 46 -17.13 -3.32 18.79
CA LEU A 46 -18.14 -2.34 19.20
C LEU A 46 -19.31 -3.06 19.87
N PRO A 47 -20.15 -2.35 20.63
CA PRO A 47 -21.36 -2.90 21.21
C PRO A 47 -22.25 -3.57 20.16
N GLY A 48 -22.98 -4.62 20.57
CA GLY A 48 -23.87 -5.36 19.68
C GLY A 48 -23.17 -6.31 18.71
N GLY A 49 -21.87 -6.63 18.94
CA GLY A 49 -21.11 -7.56 18.09
C GLY A 49 -20.63 -6.96 16.76
N SER A 50 -20.83 -5.66 16.54
CA SER A 50 -20.30 -4.97 15.37
C SER A 50 -18.80 -4.66 15.51
N TYR A 51 -18.14 -4.27 14.43
CA TYR A 51 -16.71 -3.96 14.42
C TYR A 51 -16.36 -2.97 13.32
N ARG A 52 -15.20 -2.38 13.39
CA ARG A 52 -14.59 -1.53 12.35
C ARG A 52 -13.08 -1.67 12.32
N LEU A 53 -12.47 -1.32 11.20
CA LEU A 53 -11.01 -1.30 11.06
C LEU A 53 -10.39 -0.27 12.01
N THR A 54 -9.24 -0.63 12.62
CA THR A 54 -8.44 0.32 13.40
C THR A 54 -7.62 1.22 12.46
N PRO A 55 -7.10 2.37 12.95
CA PRO A 55 -6.02 3.08 12.25
C PRO A 55 -4.85 2.15 11.91
N LEU A 56 -4.12 2.49 10.84
CA LEU A 56 -2.94 1.72 10.44
C LEU A 56 -1.82 1.86 11.45
N TYR A 57 -1.07 0.79 11.66
CA TYR A 57 0.12 0.75 12.50
C TYR A 57 1.17 -0.15 11.84
N ASP A 58 2.39 -0.09 12.34
CA ASP A 58 3.52 -0.93 11.88
C ASP A 58 3.77 -0.81 10.37
N VAL A 59 3.70 0.41 9.85
CA VAL A 59 3.97 0.70 8.44
C VAL A 59 5.45 1.03 8.27
N LEU A 60 6.18 0.12 7.65
CA LEU A 60 7.61 0.25 7.39
C LEU A 60 7.88 0.52 5.91
N SER A 61 9.14 0.83 5.58
CA SER A 61 9.62 0.91 4.20
C SER A 61 10.92 0.15 4.04
N ALA A 62 10.99 -0.71 3.03
CA ALA A 62 12.24 -1.40 2.69
C ALA A 62 13.15 -0.58 1.75
N TRP A 63 12.73 0.57 1.26
CA TRP A 63 13.54 1.39 0.34
C TRP A 63 14.97 1.63 0.86
N PRO A 64 15.21 1.91 2.17
CA PRO A 64 16.55 2.14 2.69
C PRO A 64 17.47 0.93 2.66
N VAL A 65 16.92 -0.28 2.63
CA VAL A 65 17.69 -1.54 2.66
C VAL A 65 17.73 -2.24 1.31
N ILE A 66 17.15 -1.63 0.26
CA ILE A 66 17.21 -2.15 -1.11
C ILE A 66 18.50 -1.67 -1.79
N GLY A 67 19.26 -2.59 -2.39
CA GLY A 67 20.45 -2.25 -3.13
C GLY A 67 21.26 -3.46 -3.57
N LYS A 68 22.52 -3.21 -3.91
CA LYS A 68 23.49 -4.23 -4.36
C LYS A 68 24.70 -4.35 -3.43
N ALA A 69 24.80 -3.48 -2.43
CA ALA A 69 25.90 -3.51 -1.47
C ALA A 69 25.75 -4.66 -0.46
N ALA A 70 26.82 -4.99 0.23
CA ALA A 70 26.80 -5.97 1.31
C ALA A 70 25.78 -5.56 2.39
N GLY A 71 24.89 -6.48 2.78
CA GLY A 71 23.83 -6.22 3.74
C GLY A 71 22.56 -5.58 3.16
N GLN A 72 22.53 -5.25 1.88
CA GLN A 72 21.33 -4.80 1.20
C GLN A 72 20.60 -5.95 0.49
N TRP A 73 19.31 -5.78 0.30
CA TRP A 73 18.47 -6.78 -0.38
C TRP A 73 18.29 -6.43 -1.86
N PRO A 74 18.59 -7.36 -2.76
CA PRO A 74 18.29 -7.17 -4.18
C PRO A 74 16.79 -6.99 -4.39
N GLN A 75 16.41 -5.95 -5.12
CA GLN A 75 14.99 -5.61 -5.34
C GLN A 75 14.19 -6.77 -5.99
N GLN A 76 14.86 -7.60 -6.78
CA GLN A 76 14.27 -8.77 -7.45
C GLN A 76 13.84 -9.87 -6.46
N GLU A 77 14.46 -9.94 -5.30
CA GLU A 77 14.20 -10.94 -4.28
C GLU A 77 13.08 -10.57 -3.33
N LEU A 78 12.70 -9.28 -3.32
CA LEU A 78 11.65 -8.80 -2.43
C LEU A 78 10.31 -9.50 -2.71
N ARG A 79 9.59 -9.76 -1.63
CA ARG A 79 8.22 -10.29 -1.65
C ARG A 79 7.36 -9.47 -0.68
N LEU A 80 6.20 -9.05 -1.15
CA LEU A 80 5.16 -8.52 -0.29
C LEU A 80 4.51 -9.67 0.48
N ALA A 81 4.17 -9.45 1.73
CA ALA A 81 3.50 -10.45 2.57
C ALA A 81 2.13 -10.87 2.01
N MET A 82 1.44 -9.96 1.29
CA MET A 82 0.17 -10.27 0.64
C MET A 82 0.28 -10.08 -0.88
N ALA A 83 -0.14 -11.12 -1.63
CA ALA A 83 -0.06 -11.13 -3.09
C ALA A 83 -1.20 -10.35 -3.74
N TRP A 84 -0.90 -9.68 -4.85
CA TRP A 84 -1.83 -9.05 -5.75
C TRP A 84 -2.37 -10.04 -6.77
N HIS A 85 -3.63 -9.88 -7.15
CA HIS A 85 -4.29 -10.73 -8.14
C HIS A 85 -4.22 -10.11 -9.54
N GLY A 86 -3.77 -10.89 -10.51
CA GLY A 86 -4.03 -10.65 -11.93
C GLY A 86 -5.26 -11.45 -12.39
N ASN A 87 -5.51 -11.48 -13.69
CA ASN A 87 -6.65 -12.21 -14.25
C ASN A 87 -6.55 -13.72 -13.97
N LYS A 88 -5.38 -14.32 -14.26
CA LYS A 88 -5.15 -15.78 -14.10
C LYS A 88 -3.96 -16.09 -13.16
N SER A 89 -3.31 -15.09 -12.58
CA SER A 89 -2.10 -15.25 -11.79
C SER A 89 -2.17 -14.42 -10.51
N ARG A 90 -1.23 -14.69 -9.59
CA ARG A 90 -0.99 -13.88 -8.39
C ARG A 90 0.49 -13.56 -8.32
N THR A 91 0.83 -12.35 -7.86
CA THR A 91 2.22 -11.97 -7.63
C THR A 91 2.39 -11.25 -6.31
N SER A 92 3.44 -11.62 -5.57
CA SER A 92 3.94 -10.89 -4.40
C SER A 92 5.24 -10.13 -4.70
N LYS A 93 5.80 -10.27 -5.91
CA LYS A 93 7.01 -9.57 -6.33
C LYS A 93 6.68 -8.11 -6.67
N PRO A 94 7.19 -7.11 -5.91
CA PRO A 94 6.84 -5.71 -6.13
C PRO A 94 7.10 -5.23 -7.57
N LEU A 95 8.19 -5.70 -8.19
CA LEU A 95 8.56 -5.35 -9.58
C LEU A 95 7.56 -5.87 -10.64
N GLN A 96 6.82 -6.91 -10.33
CA GLN A 96 5.84 -7.50 -11.25
C GLN A 96 4.44 -6.91 -11.07
N VAL A 97 4.23 -6.15 -9.99
CA VAL A 97 2.94 -5.50 -9.74
C VAL A 97 2.77 -4.34 -10.71
N GLN A 98 1.64 -4.31 -11.37
CA GLN A 98 1.22 -3.27 -12.31
C GLN A 98 -0.16 -2.75 -11.89
N ARG A 99 -0.54 -1.57 -12.37
CA ARG A 99 -1.85 -0.95 -12.08
C ARG A 99 -3.01 -1.93 -12.28
N ARG A 100 -2.99 -2.71 -13.36
CA ARG A 100 -4.02 -3.75 -13.61
C ARG A 100 -4.17 -4.79 -12.50
N HIS A 101 -3.08 -5.12 -11.76
CA HIS A 101 -3.14 -6.03 -10.62
C HIS A 101 -3.82 -5.37 -9.42
N LEU A 102 -3.61 -4.06 -9.23
CA LEU A 102 -4.28 -3.29 -8.20
C LEU A 102 -5.79 -3.28 -8.47
N ILE A 103 -6.19 -2.93 -9.69
CA ILE A 103 -7.60 -2.88 -10.12
C ILE A 103 -8.25 -4.27 -10.02
N SER A 104 -7.59 -5.32 -10.53
CA SER A 104 -8.10 -6.69 -10.45
C SER A 104 -8.31 -7.14 -8.99
N THR A 105 -7.39 -6.79 -8.09
CA THR A 105 -7.52 -7.10 -6.66
C THR A 105 -8.66 -6.31 -6.02
N ALA A 106 -8.76 -5.02 -6.30
CA ALA A 106 -9.82 -4.14 -5.82
C ALA A 106 -11.22 -4.63 -6.23
N ASN A 107 -11.36 -5.07 -7.48
CA ASN A 107 -12.61 -5.66 -7.98
C ASN A 107 -13.00 -6.91 -7.18
N ARG A 108 -12.03 -7.78 -6.85
CA ARG A 108 -12.24 -8.96 -6.00
C ARG A 108 -12.54 -8.60 -4.54
N MET A 109 -12.18 -7.41 -4.10
CA MET A 109 -12.50 -6.85 -2.78
C MET A 109 -13.88 -6.15 -2.77
N GLY A 110 -14.58 -6.13 -3.90
CA GLY A 110 -15.90 -5.51 -4.04
C GLY A 110 -15.87 -3.98 -4.17
N LEU A 111 -14.75 -3.40 -4.65
CA LEU A 111 -14.62 -1.96 -4.87
C LEU A 111 -15.07 -1.51 -6.28
N GLY A 112 -15.14 -2.44 -7.25
CA GLY A 112 -15.72 -2.17 -8.57
C GLY A 112 -15.16 -0.91 -9.23
N ALA A 113 -16.06 -0.02 -9.66
CA ALA A 113 -15.70 1.22 -10.35
C ALA A 113 -14.87 2.21 -9.50
N GLU A 114 -14.82 2.04 -8.18
CA GLU A 114 -14.00 2.88 -7.30
C GLU A 114 -12.50 2.54 -7.35
N ALA A 115 -12.15 1.37 -7.86
CA ALA A 115 -10.78 0.85 -7.82
C ALA A 115 -9.76 1.79 -8.46
N ASP A 116 -10.01 2.22 -9.68
CA ASP A 116 -9.10 3.09 -10.42
C ASP A 116 -9.04 4.53 -9.89
N PRO A 117 -10.16 5.19 -9.56
CA PRO A 117 -10.16 6.47 -8.85
C PRO A 117 -9.36 6.44 -7.53
N LEU A 118 -9.44 5.39 -6.74
CA LEU A 118 -8.68 5.27 -5.48
C LEU A 118 -7.18 5.21 -5.72
N VAL A 119 -6.73 4.50 -6.76
CA VAL A 119 -5.30 4.47 -7.14
C VAL A 119 -4.86 5.84 -7.66
N SER A 120 -5.66 6.47 -8.52
CA SER A 120 -5.38 7.79 -9.09
C SER A 120 -5.29 8.87 -8.00
N ASP A 121 -6.18 8.86 -7.01
CA ASP A 121 -6.13 9.77 -5.85
C ASP A 121 -4.81 9.64 -5.08
N LEU A 122 -4.37 8.41 -4.78
CA LEU A 122 -3.08 8.18 -4.11
C LEU A 122 -1.91 8.73 -4.93
N VAL A 123 -1.88 8.47 -6.23
CA VAL A 123 -0.82 8.95 -7.14
C VAL A 123 -0.79 10.47 -7.18
N THR A 124 -1.93 11.11 -7.39
CA THR A 124 -2.05 12.58 -7.51
C THR A 124 -1.66 13.29 -6.21
N ARG A 125 -1.98 12.72 -5.05
CA ARG A 125 -1.69 13.32 -3.75
C ARG A 125 -0.25 13.11 -3.29
N THR A 126 0.47 12.13 -3.85
CA THR A 126 1.81 11.77 -3.38
C THR A 126 2.80 12.94 -3.31
N PRO A 127 2.95 13.84 -4.31
CA PRO A 127 3.90 14.95 -4.22
C PRO A 127 3.58 15.91 -3.06
N GLY A 128 2.30 16.25 -2.87
CA GLY A 128 1.87 17.11 -1.77
C GLY A 128 2.09 16.47 -0.39
N VAL A 129 1.83 15.16 -0.28
CA VAL A 129 2.10 14.39 0.95
C VAL A 129 3.60 14.36 1.27
N ILE A 130 4.45 14.14 0.27
CA ILE A 130 5.92 14.18 0.43
C ILE A 130 6.37 15.53 0.98
N THR A 131 5.87 16.62 0.42
CA THR A 131 6.18 17.98 0.88
C THR A 131 5.73 18.19 2.32
N ALA A 132 4.50 17.79 2.66
CA ALA A 132 3.97 17.93 4.01
C ALA A 132 4.73 17.08 5.04
N VAL A 133 5.10 15.85 4.69
CA VAL A 133 5.88 14.97 5.57
C VAL A 133 7.27 15.57 5.81
N ARG A 134 7.97 16.04 4.76
CA ARG A 134 9.28 16.69 4.92
C ARG A 134 9.23 17.87 5.88
N ALA A 135 8.20 18.70 5.80
CA ALA A 135 8.03 19.85 6.67
C ALA A 135 7.76 19.47 8.15
N GLN A 136 7.34 18.25 8.43
CA GLN A 136 7.03 17.75 9.77
C GLN A 136 8.13 16.87 10.37
N LEU A 137 9.19 16.56 9.62
CA LEU A 137 10.29 15.77 10.16
C LEU A 137 11.03 16.53 11.28
N PRO A 138 11.43 15.83 12.35
CA PRO A 138 12.24 16.45 13.40
C PRO A 138 13.54 17.04 12.85
N PRO A 139 14.08 18.14 13.43
CA PRO A 139 15.28 18.83 12.91
C PRO A 139 16.54 17.95 12.78
N ARG A 140 16.60 16.83 13.49
CA ARG A 140 17.72 15.87 13.46
C ARG A 140 17.37 14.57 12.74
N PHE A 141 16.26 14.53 12.00
CA PHE A 141 15.93 13.33 11.23
C PHE A 141 16.98 13.11 10.14
N PRO A 142 17.50 11.87 9.93
CA PRO A 142 18.51 11.60 8.93
C PRO A 142 18.01 11.93 7.52
N GLU A 143 18.57 12.96 6.90
CA GLU A 143 18.12 13.46 5.58
C GLU A 143 18.20 12.38 4.50
N GLN A 144 19.27 11.59 4.47
CA GLN A 144 19.44 10.51 3.49
C GLN A 144 18.35 9.43 3.63
N LEU A 145 17.93 9.14 4.86
CA LEU A 145 16.87 8.18 5.13
C LEU A 145 15.53 8.71 4.60
N ALA A 146 15.21 9.97 4.91
CA ALA A 146 14.02 10.65 4.41
C ALA A 146 14.00 10.68 2.88
N ALA A 147 15.11 11.10 2.26
CA ALA A 147 15.25 11.18 0.81
C ALA A 147 15.03 9.83 0.14
N THR A 148 15.58 8.76 0.70
CA THR A 148 15.45 7.39 0.15
C THR A 148 14.01 6.89 0.22
N ILE A 149 13.33 7.04 1.35
CA ILE A 149 11.94 6.58 1.53
C ILE A 149 11.00 7.39 0.63
N LEU A 150 11.08 8.72 0.70
CA LEU A 150 10.18 9.61 -0.03
C LEU A 150 10.44 9.58 -1.54
N GLY A 151 11.71 9.45 -1.96
CA GLY A 151 12.07 9.22 -3.37
C GLY A 151 11.53 7.89 -3.91
N GLY A 152 11.59 6.82 -3.12
CA GLY A 152 11.02 5.54 -3.46
C GLY A 152 9.50 5.59 -3.58
N LEU A 153 8.82 6.32 -2.68
CA LEU A 153 7.39 6.56 -2.74
C LEU A 153 7.01 7.32 -4.04
N GLN A 154 7.72 8.40 -4.37
CA GLN A 154 7.50 9.17 -5.60
C GLN A 154 7.71 8.29 -6.84
N SER A 155 8.81 7.53 -6.90
CA SER A 155 9.09 6.62 -8.03
C SER A 155 7.97 5.59 -8.25
N SER A 156 7.36 5.09 -7.17
CA SER A 156 6.22 4.18 -7.25
C SER A 156 4.96 4.87 -7.78
N ALA A 157 4.70 6.12 -7.37
CA ALA A 157 3.60 6.93 -7.89
C ALA A 157 3.77 7.19 -9.39
N ASP A 158 4.96 7.59 -9.82
CA ASP A 158 5.29 7.84 -11.23
C ASP A 158 5.12 6.57 -12.09
N GLN A 159 5.47 5.41 -11.53
CA GLN A 159 5.23 4.13 -12.21
C GLN A 159 3.74 3.88 -12.45
N LEU A 160 2.88 4.09 -11.43
CA LEU A 160 1.42 3.92 -11.56
C LEU A 160 0.80 4.96 -12.51
N GLN A 161 1.33 6.18 -12.53
CA GLN A 161 0.88 7.23 -13.43
C GLN A 161 1.13 6.85 -14.89
N ARG A 162 2.33 6.40 -15.23
CA ARG A 162 2.65 5.94 -16.60
C ARG A 162 1.76 4.80 -17.05
N GLN A 163 1.46 3.85 -16.17
CA GLN A 163 0.59 2.70 -16.47
C GLN A 163 -0.91 3.04 -16.57
N HIS A 164 -1.30 4.27 -16.31
CA HIS A 164 -2.67 4.76 -16.52
C HIS A 164 -2.88 5.31 -17.92
N THR A 165 -1.81 5.74 -18.56
CA THR A 165 -1.84 6.42 -19.87
C THR A 165 -1.69 5.43 -21.04
N ASP A 166 -1.21 4.22 -20.75
CA ASP A 166 -1.09 3.09 -21.69
C ASP A 166 -2.37 2.21 -21.66
#